data_7f44619178b782414464bbb7a079b9b6
#
_entry.id   7f44619178b782414464bbb7a079b9b6
#
_cell.length_a   1.000
_cell.length_b   1.000
_cell.length_c   1.000
_cell.angle_alpha   90.00
_cell.angle_beta   90.00
_cell.angle_gamma   90.00
#
_symmetry.space_group_name_H-M   'P 1'
#
loop_
_entity.id
_entity.type
_entity.pdbx_description
1 polymer ?
#
loop_
_entity_poly.entity_id
_entity_poly.type
_entity_poly.pdbx_seq_one_letter_code
_entity_poly.pdbx_strand_id
1 'polypeptide(L)'
;MAADDETDPYPNLDLDGLIGLAPDAAVSAAEAKGVNRIRVTEIANGLTVGSMDMMLARNRLDLFHQGGRVVFAVFPRNRHAGEWPRG
;
A
#
# COMPACT_ATOMS: atom_id res chain seq x y z
N MET A 1 24.09 -6.73 -10.86
CA MET A 1 23.29 -7.77 -10.25
C MET A 1 21.82 -7.36 -10.22
N ALA A 2 21.03 -8.16 -10.84
CA ALA A 2 19.61 -7.86 -10.85
C ALA A 2 18.99 -7.85 -9.46
N ALA A 3 19.60 -8.58 -8.55
CA ALA A 3 19.06 -8.70 -7.21
C ALA A 3 18.93 -7.36 -6.51
N ASP A 4 19.78 -6.42 -6.84
CA ASP A 4 19.74 -5.13 -6.17
C ASP A 4 18.43 -4.39 -6.44
N ASP A 5 17.90 -4.59 -7.63
CA ASP A 5 16.68 -3.89 -8.00
C ASP A 5 15.47 -4.39 -7.23
N GLU A 6 15.59 -5.56 -6.64
CA GLU A 6 14.46 -6.18 -5.97
C GLU A 6 14.64 -6.23 -4.48
N THR A 7 15.66 -5.58 -3.97
CA THR A 7 15.84 -5.52 -2.54
C THR A 7 14.72 -4.70 -1.92
N ASP A 8 14.09 -5.30 -0.92
CA ASP A 8 13.02 -4.64 -0.18
C ASP A 8 13.67 -3.61 0.75
N PRO A 9 13.43 -2.31 0.56
CA PRO A 9 14.03 -1.31 1.42
C PRO A 9 13.46 -1.29 2.83
N TYR A 10 12.33 -1.97 3.04
CA TYR A 10 11.69 -1.98 4.36
C TYR A 10 11.34 -3.41 4.74
N PRO A 11 12.35 -4.26 4.99
CA PRO A 11 12.08 -5.68 5.22
C PRO A 11 11.28 -5.95 6.50
N ASN A 12 11.25 -5.01 7.41
CA ASN A 12 10.49 -5.19 8.66
C ASN A 12 9.08 -4.67 8.56
N LEU A 13 8.69 -4.16 7.42
CA LEU A 13 7.32 -3.68 7.24
C LEU A 13 6.41 -4.88 6.95
N ASP A 14 5.40 -5.04 7.78
CA ASP A 14 4.44 -6.13 7.62
C ASP A 14 3.20 -5.59 6.92
N LEU A 15 3.11 -5.82 5.62
CA LEU A 15 1.97 -5.33 4.86
C LEU A 15 0.67 -5.99 5.30
N ASP A 16 0.72 -7.28 5.67
CA ASP A 16 -0.48 -7.96 6.13
C ASP A 16 -1.05 -7.29 7.37
N GLY A 17 -0.19 -6.75 8.21
CA GLY A 17 -0.63 -6.07 9.41
C GLY A 17 -1.31 -4.75 9.14
N LEU A 18 -1.19 -4.22 7.94
CA LEU A 18 -1.86 -2.97 7.58
C LEU A 18 -3.30 -3.21 7.11
N ILE A 19 -3.60 -4.42 6.68
CA ILE A 19 -4.92 -4.73 6.16
C ILE A 19 -5.92 -4.73 7.32
N GLY A 20 -7.04 -4.06 7.10
CA GLY A 20 -8.08 -3.94 8.12
C GLY A 20 -7.95 -2.73 9.02
N LEU A 21 -6.82 -2.03 8.93
CA LEU A 21 -6.65 -0.81 9.73
C LEU A 21 -7.35 0.37 9.06
N ALA A 22 -7.71 1.35 9.86
CA ALA A 22 -8.13 2.63 9.31
C ALA A 22 -6.95 3.22 8.52
N PRO A 23 -7.19 3.98 7.46
CA PRO A 23 -6.08 4.53 6.67
C PRO A 23 -5.05 5.29 7.49
N ASP A 24 -5.51 6.11 8.44
CA ASP A 24 -4.57 6.87 9.27
C ASP A 24 -3.68 5.96 10.11
N ALA A 25 -4.27 4.91 10.64
CA ALA A 25 -3.50 3.97 11.44
C ALA A 25 -2.49 3.21 10.59
N ALA A 26 -2.88 2.86 9.36
CA ALA A 26 -1.98 2.17 8.46
C ALA A 26 -0.80 3.07 8.08
N VAL A 27 -1.08 4.34 7.80
CA VAL A 27 -0.02 5.30 7.48
C VAL A 27 0.94 5.42 8.66
N SER A 28 0.41 5.58 9.86
CA SER A 28 1.25 5.72 11.05
C SER A 28 2.12 4.49 11.27
N ALA A 29 1.54 3.31 11.07
CA ALA A 29 2.28 2.07 11.25
C ALA A 29 3.42 1.96 10.24
N ALA A 30 3.16 2.36 9.00
CA ALA A 30 4.19 2.30 7.96
C ALA A 30 5.28 3.33 8.24
N GLU A 31 4.90 4.53 8.66
CA GLU A 31 5.87 5.56 8.96
C GLU A 31 6.77 5.14 10.13
N ALA A 32 6.22 4.43 11.08
CA ALA A 32 7.01 3.93 12.20
C ALA A 32 8.10 2.96 11.76
N LYS A 33 7.95 2.37 10.58
CA LYS A 33 8.96 1.49 10.01
C LYS A 33 9.88 2.22 9.03
N GLY A 34 9.75 3.53 8.93
CA GLY A 34 10.64 4.33 8.11
C GLY A 34 10.14 4.65 6.71
N VAL A 35 8.93 4.22 6.39
CA VAL A 35 8.38 4.53 5.06
C VAL A 35 8.02 6.00 5.02
N ASN A 36 8.54 6.72 4.03
CA ASN A 36 8.30 8.14 3.94
C ASN A 36 7.57 8.57 2.67
N ARG A 37 7.17 7.61 1.85
CA ARG A 37 6.37 7.89 0.65
C ARG A 37 5.19 6.96 0.66
N ILE A 38 4.04 7.51 0.93
CA ILE A 38 2.81 6.73 1.07
C ILE A 38 1.71 7.42 0.30
N ARG A 39 0.99 6.64 -0.51
CA ARG A 39 -0.16 7.12 -1.23
C ARG A 39 -1.38 6.36 -0.72
N VAL A 40 -2.43 7.10 -0.42
CA VAL A 40 -3.66 6.51 0.10
C VAL A 40 -4.77 6.78 -0.90
N THR A 41 -5.44 5.74 -1.33
CA THR A 41 -6.47 5.85 -2.36
C THR A 41 -7.74 5.12 -1.89
N GLU A 42 -8.87 5.74 -2.09
CA GLU A 42 -10.14 5.12 -1.76
C GLU A 42 -10.64 4.30 -2.94
N ILE A 43 -11.27 3.18 -2.62
CA ILE A 43 -11.93 2.34 -3.62
C ILE A 43 -13.43 2.41 -3.37
N ALA A 44 -14.19 2.66 -4.42
CA ALA A 44 -15.64 2.63 -4.37
C ALA A 44 -16.13 1.85 -5.57
N ASN A 45 -16.96 0.85 -5.32
CA ASN A 45 -17.52 0.00 -6.39
C ASN A 45 -16.43 -0.66 -7.23
N GLY A 46 -15.33 -1.04 -6.59
CA GLY A 46 -14.24 -1.71 -7.28
C GLY A 46 -13.31 -0.80 -8.06
N LEU A 47 -13.56 0.51 -8.02
CA LEU A 47 -12.77 1.48 -8.75
C LEU A 47 -12.15 2.48 -7.79
N THR A 48 -10.99 2.99 -8.16
CA THR A 48 -10.36 4.04 -7.34
C THR A 48 -11.10 5.35 -7.51
N VAL A 49 -11.08 6.14 -6.46
CA VAL A 49 -11.72 7.44 -6.44
C VAL A 49 -10.65 8.50 -6.47
N GLY A 50 -10.82 9.49 -7.33
CA GLY A 50 -9.91 10.60 -7.39
C GLY A 50 -8.94 10.50 -8.55
N SER A 51 -7.79 11.11 -8.40
CA SER A 51 -6.80 11.14 -9.44
C SER A 51 -6.37 9.75 -9.83
N MET A 52 -6.17 9.57 -11.11
CA MET A 52 -6.01 8.25 -11.67
C MET A 52 -4.63 7.94 -12.18
N ASP A 53 -3.63 8.50 -11.56
CA ASP A 53 -2.30 8.06 -11.88
C ASP A 53 -2.12 6.66 -11.30
N MET A 54 -2.28 5.66 -12.15
CA MET A 54 -2.20 4.28 -11.71
C MET A 54 -0.79 3.75 -11.71
N MET A 55 0.19 4.56 -12.06
CA MET A 55 1.55 4.10 -12.04
C MET A 55 2.01 3.87 -10.61
N LEU A 56 2.54 2.69 -10.37
CA LEU A 56 3.13 2.37 -9.08
C LEU A 56 4.56 2.88 -9.07
N ALA A 57 4.90 3.63 -8.07
CA ALA A 57 6.23 4.19 -7.97
C ALA A 57 7.10 3.28 -7.11
N ARG A 58 8.38 3.15 -7.51
CA ARG A 58 9.35 2.48 -6.67
C ARG A 58 9.41 3.19 -5.34
N ASN A 59 9.60 2.46 -4.29
CA ASN A 59 9.80 3.02 -2.96
C ASN A 59 8.61 3.80 -2.44
N ARG A 60 7.44 3.58 -3.03
CA ARG A 60 6.23 4.19 -2.51
C ARG A 60 5.27 3.09 -2.12
N LEU A 61 4.76 3.19 -0.91
CA LEU A 61 3.74 2.29 -0.44
C LEU A 61 2.38 2.83 -0.87
N ASP A 62 1.62 2.02 -1.58
CA ASP A 62 0.27 2.39 -1.98
C ASP A 62 -0.72 1.62 -1.13
N LEU A 63 -1.58 2.36 -0.44
CA LEU A 63 -2.62 1.80 0.41
C LEU A 63 -3.97 2.09 -0.21
N PHE A 64 -4.78 1.07 -0.33
CA PHE A 64 -6.12 1.21 -0.89
C PHE A 64 -7.13 0.85 0.19
N HIS A 65 -8.09 1.72 0.43
CA HIS A 65 -9.08 1.49 1.47
C HIS A 65 -10.49 1.54 0.91
N GLN A 66 -11.36 0.81 1.57
CA GLN A 66 -12.78 0.78 1.24
C GLN A 66 -13.53 0.62 2.54
N GLY A 67 -14.60 1.41 2.69
CA GLY A 67 -15.37 1.34 3.91
C GLY A 67 -14.60 1.76 5.14
N GLY A 68 -13.59 2.62 4.97
CA GLY A 68 -12.81 3.10 6.10
C GLY A 68 -11.70 2.15 6.56
N ARG A 69 -11.42 1.10 5.79
CA ARG A 69 -10.38 0.14 6.16
C ARG A 69 -9.51 -0.19 4.97
N VAL A 70 -8.24 -0.35 5.21
CA VAL A 70 -7.31 -0.76 4.16
C VAL A 70 -7.63 -2.19 3.76
N VAL A 71 -7.81 -2.40 2.46
CA VAL A 71 -8.13 -3.72 1.91
C VAL A 71 -7.01 -4.26 1.04
N PHE A 72 -6.15 -3.39 0.53
CA PHE A 72 -5.05 -3.80 -0.34
C PHE A 72 -3.89 -2.86 -0.11
N ALA A 73 -2.71 -3.41 0.02
CA ALA A 73 -1.49 -2.63 0.20
C ALA A 73 -0.44 -3.21 -0.74
N VAL A 74 0.26 -2.35 -1.45
CA VAL A 74 1.28 -2.82 -2.37
C VAL A 74 2.53 -1.96 -2.27
N PHE A 75 3.65 -2.65 -2.24
CA PHE A 75 4.94 -2.02 -2.31
C PHE A 75 5.57 -2.52 -3.60
N PRO A 76 5.55 -1.70 -4.64
CA PRO A 76 5.85 -2.18 -5.98
C PRO A 76 7.19 -2.90 -6.07
N ARG A 77 7.19 -3.98 -6.85
CA ARG A 77 8.36 -4.81 -7.11
C ARG A 77 8.78 -5.68 -5.94
N ASN A 78 8.09 -5.55 -4.82
CA ASN A 78 8.49 -6.34 -3.67
C ASN A 78 7.36 -7.24 -3.19
N ARG A 79 6.24 -6.65 -2.80
CA ARG A 79 5.19 -7.47 -2.19
C ARG A 79 3.89 -6.71 -2.10
N HIS A 80 2.85 -7.47 -1.82
CA HIS A 80 1.54 -6.88 -1.60
C HIS A 80 0.81 -7.70 -0.55
N ALA A 81 -0.26 -7.14 -0.02
CA ALA A 81 -1.11 -7.80 0.95
C ALA A 81 -2.56 -7.46 0.66
N GLY A 82 -3.45 -8.34 1.10
CA GLY A 82 -4.87 -8.15 0.89
C GLY A 82 -5.29 -8.52 -0.51
N GLU A 83 -6.53 -8.17 -0.83
CA GLU A 83 -7.10 -8.45 -2.13
C GLU A 83 -7.85 -7.25 -2.63
N TRP A 84 -7.80 -7.04 -3.95
CA TRP A 84 -8.58 -5.99 -4.56
C TRP A 84 -10.05 -6.34 -4.46
N PRO A 85 -10.89 -5.45 -3.92
CA PRO A 85 -12.30 -5.77 -3.76
C PRO A 85 -12.99 -5.85 -5.11
N ARG A 86 -13.92 -6.79 -5.21
CA ARG A 86 -14.73 -6.93 -6.41
C ARG A 86 -15.96 -6.07 -6.25
N GLY A 87 -16.14 -5.21 -7.18
CA GLY A 87 -17.17 -4.20 -7.14
C GLY A 87 -18.62 -4.69 -7.09
#